data_8d155d2429ada6afdd24d3917b268124
#
_entry.id   8d155d2429ada6afdd24d3917b268124
#
_cell.length_a   1.000
_cell.length_b   1.000
_cell.length_c   1.000
_cell.angle_alpha   90.00
_cell.angle_beta   90.00
_cell.angle_gamma   90.00
#
_symmetry.space_group_name_H-M   'P 1'
#
loop_
_entity.id
_entity.type
_entity.pdbx_description
1 polymer ?
#
loop_
_entity_poly.entity_id
_entity_poly.type
_entity_poly.pdbx_seq_one_letter_code
_entity_poly.pdbx_strand_id
1 'polypeptide(L)'
;WELAAPADWTAIDFISDLHLAPDMPRTFEAWAAHLRSTPASAVFILGDLFEVWIGDDARIAGFEARCADVLAEAASRITVAFMCGNRDFLVGGDMLRDCGVRALPDPTVLVAFGERLLLSHGDALCLDDHEYQRFRTQVRSLAWQRDFLARPLAERREIARGMREHSEQRKTRQPVADWIDIDKATAVRMYDKVRRLWD
;
A
#
# COMPACT_ATOMS: atom_id res chain seq x y z
N TRP A 1 -2.34 16.00 -0.21
CA TRP A 1 -1.44 15.98 0.95
C TRP A 1 -0.01 16.29 0.51
N GLU A 2 0.74 17.08 1.29
CA GLU A 2 2.14 17.39 1.02
C GLU A 2 3.00 16.99 2.23
N LEU A 3 4.16 16.39 1.94
CA LEU A 3 5.16 15.98 2.92
C LEU A 3 6.51 16.55 2.51
N ALA A 4 7.09 17.41 3.33
CA ALA A 4 8.45 17.86 3.17
C ALA A 4 9.44 16.90 3.83
N ALA A 5 10.44 16.45 3.08
CA ALA A 5 11.54 15.68 3.62
C ALA A 5 12.43 16.56 4.51
N PRO A 6 12.92 16.07 5.65
CA PRO A 6 13.97 16.71 6.42
C PRO A 6 15.20 17.03 5.55
N ALA A 7 15.86 18.16 5.83
CA ALA A 7 16.99 18.60 5.03
C ALA A 7 18.24 17.72 5.13
N ASP A 8 18.32 16.89 6.16
CA ASP A 8 19.40 15.96 6.42
C ASP A 8 19.21 14.58 5.74
N TRP A 9 18.06 14.35 5.07
CA TRP A 9 17.91 13.13 4.29
C TRP A 9 18.85 13.13 3.09
N THR A 10 19.47 11.96 2.84
CA THR A 10 20.45 11.77 1.77
C THR A 10 19.95 10.86 0.67
N ALA A 11 19.04 9.95 0.99
CA ALA A 11 18.42 9.02 0.03
C ALA A 11 17.05 8.57 0.51
N ILE A 12 16.18 8.25 -0.43
CA ILE A 12 14.84 7.72 -0.20
C ILE A 12 14.64 6.51 -1.10
N ASP A 13 14.29 5.37 -0.50
CA ASP A 13 13.90 4.19 -1.23
C ASP A 13 12.38 4.17 -1.42
N PHE A 14 11.94 3.74 -2.59
CA PHE A 14 10.54 3.48 -2.91
C PHE A 14 10.35 2.00 -3.20
N ILE A 15 9.36 1.39 -2.56
CA ILE A 15 8.98 0.00 -2.79
C ILE A 15 7.45 -0.08 -2.92
N SER A 16 6.96 -1.01 -3.75
CA SER A 16 5.53 -1.31 -3.92
C SER A 16 5.33 -2.74 -4.39
N ASP A 17 4.09 -3.21 -4.33
CA ASP A 17 3.64 -4.45 -5.00
C ASP A 17 4.46 -5.70 -4.63
N LEU A 18 4.88 -5.81 -3.37
CA LEU A 18 5.62 -6.97 -2.88
C LEU A 18 4.73 -8.19 -2.63
N HIS A 19 3.45 -7.95 -2.35
CA HIS A 19 2.45 -9.00 -2.12
C HIS A 19 2.90 -10.06 -1.13
N LEU A 20 3.47 -9.62 0.01
CA LEU A 20 3.98 -10.51 1.04
C LEU A 20 2.91 -11.49 1.53
N ALA A 21 3.26 -12.76 1.50
CA ALA A 21 2.40 -13.87 1.92
C ALA A 21 3.22 -14.98 2.58
N PRO A 22 2.61 -15.83 3.43
CA PRO A 22 3.32 -16.90 4.14
C PRO A 22 4.01 -17.91 3.21
N ASP A 23 3.49 -18.10 2.01
CA ASP A 23 4.00 -19.01 0.97
C ASP A 23 5.07 -18.37 0.07
N MET A 24 5.45 -17.11 0.34
CA MET A 24 6.49 -16.37 -0.38
C MET A 24 7.71 -16.03 0.49
N PRO A 25 8.38 -17.02 1.09
CA PRO A 25 9.44 -16.77 2.06
C PRO A 25 10.64 -16.01 1.48
N ARG A 26 10.97 -16.21 0.19
CA ARG A 26 12.09 -15.52 -0.46
C ARG A 26 11.83 -14.02 -0.60
N THR A 27 10.61 -13.63 -0.93
CA THR A 27 10.22 -12.22 -1.04
C THR A 27 10.25 -11.56 0.33
N PHE A 28 9.72 -12.24 1.36
CA PHE A 28 9.77 -11.76 2.74
C PHE A 28 11.22 -11.56 3.21
N GLU A 29 12.11 -12.54 3.00
CA GLU A 29 13.51 -12.44 3.44
C GLU A 29 14.27 -11.32 2.70
N ALA A 30 14.04 -11.16 1.38
CA ALA A 30 14.66 -10.08 0.60
C ALA A 30 14.19 -8.70 1.08
N TRP A 31 12.89 -8.53 1.32
CA TRP A 31 12.32 -7.31 1.88
C TRP A 31 12.85 -7.01 3.28
N ALA A 32 12.86 -8.01 4.17
CA ALA A 32 13.35 -7.84 5.53
C ALA A 32 14.84 -7.50 5.56
N ALA A 33 15.66 -8.15 4.71
CA ALA A 33 17.08 -7.85 4.57
C ALA A 33 17.31 -6.42 4.06
N HIS A 34 16.53 -5.98 3.05
CA HIS A 34 16.58 -4.61 2.54
C HIS A 34 16.27 -3.60 3.64
N LEU A 35 15.15 -3.76 4.35
CA LEU A 35 14.78 -2.85 5.42
C LEU A 35 15.79 -2.78 6.55
N ARG A 36 16.48 -3.89 6.86
CA ARG A 36 17.53 -3.93 7.89
C ARG A 36 18.85 -3.28 7.48
N SER A 37 19.16 -3.25 6.19
CA SER A 37 20.50 -2.87 5.70
C SER A 37 20.52 -1.63 4.83
N THR A 38 19.36 -1.10 4.39
CA THR A 38 19.35 0.08 3.53
C THR A 38 20.04 1.27 4.21
N PRO A 39 20.91 2.00 3.49
CA PRO A 39 21.51 3.24 3.95
C PRO A 39 20.59 4.45 3.75
N ALA A 40 19.40 4.27 3.16
CA ALA A 40 18.46 5.34 2.93
C ALA A 40 17.97 5.99 4.23
N SER A 41 17.71 7.28 4.20
CA SER A 41 17.14 8.03 5.32
C SER A 41 15.66 7.68 5.53
N ALA A 42 14.98 7.25 4.46
CA ALA A 42 13.59 6.87 4.48
C ALA A 42 13.26 5.77 3.47
N VAL A 43 12.24 4.96 3.78
CA VAL A 43 11.61 4.00 2.88
C VAL A 43 10.14 4.34 2.77
N PHE A 44 9.65 4.54 1.54
CA PHE A 44 8.26 4.79 1.21
C PHE A 44 7.66 3.55 0.58
N ILE A 45 6.69 2.95 1.24
CA ILE A 45 5.94 1.79 0.76
C ILE A 45 4.67 2.31 0.08
N LEU A 46 4.60 2.16 -1.25
CA LEU A 46 3.55 2.77 -2.07
C LEU A 46 2.40 1.79 -2.38
N GLY A 47 2.01 0.99 -1.39
CA GLY A 47 0.89 0.08 -1.45
C GLY A 47 1.25 -1.35 -1.83
N ASP A 48 0.31 -2.26 -1.59
CA ASP A 48 0.41 -3.68 -1.90
C ASP A 48 1.68 -4.35 -1.31
N LEU A 49 2.06 -3.92 -0.09
CA LEU A 49 3.08 -4.60 0.69
C LEU A 49 2.63 -6.02 1.00
N PHE A 50 1.38 -6.18 1.42
CA PHE A 50 0.78 -7.47 1.74
C PHE A 50 -0.09 -7.97 0.59
N GLU A 51 -0.10 -9.28 0.35
CA GLU A 51 -1.04 -9.90 -0.59
C GLU A 51 -2.50 -9.69 -0.15
N VAL A 52 -2.72 -9.63 1.16
CA VAL A 52 -4.00 -9.25 1.76
C VAL A 52 -3.78 -8.79 3.21
N TRP A 53 -4.49 -7.76 3.62
CA TRP A 53 -4.61 -7.37 5.02
C TRP A 53 -6.08 -7.36 5.42
N ILE A 54 -6.39 -8.02 6.53
CA ILE A 54 -7.78 -8.26 6.95
C ILE A 54 -8.17 -7.56 8.26
N GLY A 55 -7.31 -6.64 8.70
CA GLY A 55 -7.49 -5.84 9.92
C GLY A 55 -6.30 -5.95 10.87
N ASP A 56 -6.12 -4.93 11.69
CA ASP A 56 -4.92 -4.77 12.52
C ASP A 56 -4.81 -5.79 13.65
N ASP A 57 -5.90 -6.42 14.04
CA ASP A 57 -5.91 -7.51 15.01
C ASP A 57 -5.25 -8.81 14.48
N ALA A 58 -5.02 -8.91 13.17
CA ALA A 58 -4.27 -10.03 12.59
C ALA A 58 -2.77 -9.97 12.94
N ARG A 59 -2.22 -8.78 13.25
CA ARG A 59 -0.77 -8.57 13.50
C ARG A 59 -0.21 -9.17 14.78
N ILE A 60 -1.06 -9.71 15.64
CA ILE A 60 -0.62 -10.22 16.96
C ILE A 60 0.00 -11.61 16.90
N ALA A 61 -0.12 -12.32 15.78
CA ALA A 61 0.42 -13.66 15.63
C ALA A 61 0.71 -13.99 14.15
N GLY A 62 1.53 -15.03 13.94
CA GLY A 62 1.75 -15.60 12.62
C GLY A 62 2.64 -14.77 11.72
N PHE A 63 2.31 -14.76 10.44
CA PHE A 63 3.10 -14.09 9.41
C PHE A 63 3.00 -12.56 9.53
N GLU A 64 1.81 -12.07 9.81
CA GLU A 64 1.52 -10.64 9.97
C GLU A 64 2.32 -10.04 11.13
N ALA A 65 2.48 -10.77 12.25
CA ALA A 65 3.33 -10.36 13.37
C ALA A 65 4.80 -10.22 12.96
N ARG A 66 5.32 -11.19 12.20
CA ARG A 66 6.71 -11.13 11.70
C ARG A 66 6.93 -9.92 10.79
N CYS A 67 5.95 -9.58 9.96
CA CYS A 67 6.03 -8.38 9.12
C CYS A 67 5.98 -7.10 9.98
N ALA A 68 5.12 -7.05 11.00
CA ALA A 68 5.06 -5.95 11.95
C ALA A 68 6.39 -5.74 12.68
N ASP A 69 7.05 -6.81 13.12
CA ASP A 69 8.35 -6.76 13.77
C ASP A 69 9.43 -6.15 12.86
N VAL A 70 9.46 -6.55 11.59
CA VAL A 70 10.41 -5.99 10.59
C VAL A 70 10.16 -4.51 10.36
N LEU A 71 8.90 -4.09 10.25
CA LEU A 71 8.54 -2.67 10.10
C LEU A 71 8.95 -1.87 11.33
N ALA A 72 8.66 -2.36 12.53
CA ALA A 72 9.02 -1.69 13.78
C ALA A 72 10.53 -1.57 13.96
N GLU A 73 11.28 -2.64 13.65
CA GLU A 73 12.75 -2.62 13.64
C GLU A 73 13.28 -1.54 12.69
N ALA A 74 12.77 -1.48 11.46
CA ALA A 74 13.17 -0.49 10.48
C ALA A 74 12.80 0.94 10.92
N ALA A 75 11.58 1.13 11.39
CA ALA A 75 11.06 2.45 11.81
C ALA A 75 11.78 3.01 13.05
N SER A 76 12.42 2.17 13.86
CA SER A 76 13.28 2.61 14.97
C SER A 76 14.58 3.28 14.52
N ARG A 77 14.96 3.11 13.25
CA ARG A 77 16.26 3.51 12.70
C ARG A 77 16.16 4.53 11.58
N ILE A 78 15.13 4.39 10.73
CA ILE A 78 14.88 5.25 9.57
C ILE A 78 13.39 5.65 9.52
N THR A 79 13.05 6.64 8.72
CA THR A 79 11.64 6.93 8.47
C THR A 79 11.04 5.87 7.55
N VAL A 80 10.01 5.17 8.03
CA VAL A 80 9.19 4.28 7.19
C VAL A 80 7.82 4.92 7.01
N ALA A 81 7.38 5.07 5.77
CA ALA A 81 6.08 5.62 5.42
C ALA A 81 5.29 4.62 4.56
N PHE A 82 3.99 4.53 4.78
CA PHE A 82 3.12 3.53 4.16
C PHE A 82 1.87 4.16 3.56
N MET A 83 1.65 3.88 2.30
CA MET A 83 0.43 4.17 1.54
C MET A 83 -0.31 2.86 1.29
N CYS A 84 -1.62 2.83 1.52
CA CYS A 84 -2.41 1.62 1.25
C CYS A 84 -2.61 1.40 -0.24
N GLY A 85 -2.36 0.18 -0.70
CA GLY A 85 -2.73 -0.29 -2.02
C GLY A 85 -4.12 -0.92 -2.08
N ASN A 86 -4.39 -1.67 -3.13
CA ASN A 86 -5.69 -2.34 -3.32
C ASN A 86 -5.78 -3.70 -2.60
N ARG A 87 -4.68 -4.25 -2.13
CA ARG A 87 -4.61 -5.52 -1.39
C ARG A 87 -4.61 -5.30 0.13
N ASP A 88 -4.05 -4.19 0.56
CA ASP A 88 -3.79 -3.92 1.97
C ASP A 88 -4.47 -2.64 2.49
N PHE A 89 -5.57 -2.25 1.86
CA PHE A 89 -6.35 -1.04 2.21
C PHE A 89 -6.98 -1.07 3.61
N LEU A 90 -6.96 -2.21 4.29
CA LEU A 90 -7.40 -2.38 5.68
C LEU A 90 -6.25 -2.26 6.69
N VAL A 91 -5.03 -1.96 6.25
CA VAL A 91 -3.97 -1.54 7.17
C VAL A 91 -4.42 -0.26 7.85
N GLY A 92 -4.61 -0.32 9.14
CA GLY A 92 -5.18 0.74 9.95
C GLY A 92 -4.15 1.49 10.78
N GLY A 93 -4.66 2.50 11.48
CA GLY A 93 -3.84 3.36 12.32
C GLY A 93 -3.19 2.64 13.51
N ASP A 94 -3.76 1.56 14.00
CA ASP A 94 -3.19 0.80 15.11
C ASP A 94 -1.93 0.06 14.68
N MET A 95 -1.97 -0.60 13.51
CA MET A 95 -0.79 -1.25 12.93
C MET A 95 0.34 -0.26 12.69
N LEU A 96 0.04 0.86 12.02
CA LEU A 96 1.05 1.85 11.66
C LEU A 96 1.67 2.51 12.91
N ARG A 97 0.84 2.87 13.90
CA ARG A 97 1.30 3.46 15.16
C ARG A 97 2.18 2.50 15.94
N ASP A 98 1.75 1.24 16.09
CA ASP A 98 2.48 0.24 16.88
C ASP A 98 3.84 -0.09 16.26
N CYS A 99 3.94 -0.01 14.92
CA CYS A 99 5.20 -0.19 14.20
C CYS A 99 6.02 1.10 14.03
N GLY A 100 5.54 2.27 14.47
CA GLY A 100 6.21 3.54 14.25
C GLY A 100 6.24 3.99 12.78
N VAL A 101 5.34 3.46 11.95
CA VAL A 101 5.25 3.74 10.52
C VAL A 101 4.33 4.91 10.25
N ARG A 102 4.75 5.83 9.40
CA ARG A 102 3.98 7.00 9.02
C ARG A 102 2.93 6.68 7.97
N ALA A 103 1.67 7.00 8.22
CA ALA A 103 0.62 6.90 7.21
C ALA A 103 0.80 7.94 6.10
N LEU A 104 0.64 7.52 4.84
CA LEU A 104 0.60 8.39 3.66
C LEU A 104 -0.78 8.30 3.00
N PRO A 105 -1.50 9.41 2.87
CA PRO A 105 -2.66 9.49 1.99
C PRO A 105 -2.28 9.26 0.53
N ASP A 106 -3.19 8.68 -0.24
CA ASP A 106 -3.06 8.54 -1.69
C ASP A 106 -4.00 9.56 -2.39
N PRO A 107 -3.48 10.52 -3.19
CA PRO A 107 -2.07 10.78 -3.48
C PRO A 107 -1.36 11.63 -2.41
N THR A 108 -0.04 11.55 -2.36
CA THR A 108 0.84 12.43 -1.57
C THR A 108 1.88 13.09 -2.45
N VAL A 109 2.15 14.36 -2.21
CA VAL A 109 3.30 15.07 -2.78
C VAL A 109 4.45 15.02 -1.80
N LEU A 110 5.57 14.47 -2.22
CA LEU A 110 6.82 14.51 -1.48
C LEU A 110 7.72 15.62 -2.02
N VAL A 111 8.10 16.53 -1.14
CA VAL A 111 9.11 17.58 -1.45
C VAL A 111 10.43 17.11 -0.87
N ALA A 112 11.38 16.74 -1.72
CA ALA A 112 12.68 16.23 -1.33
C ALA A 112 13.77 16.65 -2.33
N PHE A 113 14.97 16.95 -1.87
CA PHE A 113 16.14 17.27 -2.69
C PHE A 113 15.92 18.41 -3.71
N GLY A 114 15.04 19.35 -3.38
CA GLY A 114 14.66 20.46 -4.29
C GLY A 114 13.61 20.09 -5.34
N GLU A 115 13.12 18.85 -5.33
CA GLU A 115 12.13 18.33 -6.27
C GLU A 115 10.78 18.05 -5.60
N ARG A 116 9.73 18.02 -6.40
CA ARG A 116 8.38 17.62 -5.99
C ARG A 116 7.96 16.37 -6.72
N LEU A 117 7.73 15.30 -5.97
CA LEU A 117 7.33 13.98 -6.46
C LEU A 117 5.87 13.73 -6.10
N LEU A 118 5.03 13.42 -7.09
CA LEU A 118 3.68 12.97 -6.85
C LEU A 118 3.69 11.46 -6.66
N LEU A 119 3.35 11.01 -5.46
CA LEU A 119 3.28 9.61 -5.07
C LEU A 119 1.83 9.14 -5.08
N SER A 120 1.57 8.01 -5.71
CA SER A 120 0.27 7.34 -5.71
C SER A 120 0.47 5.84 -5.92
N HIS A 121 -0.38 5.01 -5.32
CA HIS A 121 -0.43 3.59 -5.67
C HIS A 121 -0.98 3.37 -7.09
N GLY A 122 -1.87 4.24 -7.55
CA GLY A 122 -2.32 4.28 -8.95
C GLY A 122 -3.61 3.50 -9.24
N ASP A 123 -4.09 2.65 -8.35
CA ASP A 123 -5.31 1.83 -8.56
C ASP A 123 -6.57 2.67 -8.84
N ALA A 124 -6.62 3.88 -8.31
CA ALA A 124 -7.70 4.85 -8.59
C ALA A 124 -7.69 5.38 -10.03
N LEU A 125 -6.61 5.21 -10.76
CA LEU A 125 -6.41 5.73 -12.12
C LEU A 125 -6.75 4.69 -13.21
N CYS A 126 -7.09 3.46 -12.84
CA CYS A 126 -7.57 2.41 -13.76
C CYS A 126 -9.05 2.66 -14.08
N LEU A 127 -9.35 3.77 -14.77
CA LEU A 127 -10.72 4.27 -14.92
C LEU A 127 -11.61 3.38 -15.78
N ASP A 128 -11.06 2.69 -16.76
CA ASP A 128 -11.81 1.83 -17.67
C ASP A 128 -12.19 0.49 -17.02
N ASP A 129 -11.57 0.10 -15.90
CA ASP A 129 -12.01 -1.03 -15.10
C ASP A 129 -13.18 -0.62 -14.18
N HIS A 130 -14.35 -0.42 -14.78
CA HIS A 130 -15.54 0.02 -14.07
C HIS A 130 -16.00 -0.95 -12.98
N GLU A 131 -15.75 -2.25 -13.16
CA GLU A 131 -16.06 -3.26 -12.15
C GLU A 131 -15.17 -3.10 -10.94
N TYR A 132 -13.86 -2.98 -11.17
CA TYR A 132 -12.90 -2.72 -10.11
C TYR A 132 -13.18 -1.39 -9.40
N GLN A 133 -13.47 -0.30 -10.11
CA GLN A 133 -13.74 0.99 -9.50
C GLN A 133 -15.00 0.98 -8.61
N ARG A 134 -16.04 0.24 -9.00
CA ARG A 134 -17.23 0.01 -8.13
C ARG A 134 -16.86 -0.77 -6.88
N PHE A 135 -16.12 -1.88 -7.03
CA PHE A 135 -15.61 -2.67 -5.91
C PHE A 135 -14.74 -1.81 -4.98
N ARG A 136 -13.77 -1.08 -5.52
CA ARG A 136 -12.90 -0.17 -4.79
C ARG A 136 -13.71 0.85 -3.95
N THR A 137 -14.69 1.49 -4.56
CA THR A 137 -15.55 2.46 -3.88
C THR A 137 -16.31 1.82 -2.72
N GLN A 138 -16.83 0.62 -2.93
CA GLN A 138 -17.56 -0.12 -1.90
C GLN A 138 -16.66 -0.48 -0.71
N VAL A 139 -15.52 -1.15 -0.95
CA VAL A 139 -14.67 -1.68 0.13
C VAL A 139 -13.88 -0.61 0.88
N ARG A 140 -13.67 0.55 0.27
CA ARG A 140 -13.06 1.71 0.93
C ARG A 140 -14.07 2.59 1.67
N SER A 141 -15.37 2.28 1.60
CA SER A 141 -16.37 3.00 2.40
C SER A 141 -16.25 2.65 3.88
N LEU A 142 -16.41 3.66 4.75
CA LEU A 142 -16.35 3.46 6.21
C LEU A 142 -17.40 2.44 6.70
N ALA A 143 -18.57 2.41 6.08
CA ALA A 143 -19.62 1.46 6.44
C ALA A 143 -19.19 0.02 6.17
N TRP A 144 -18.68 -0.26 4.97
CA TRP A 144 -18.20 -1.59 4.62
C TRP A 144 -17.03 -2.03 5.50
N GLN A 145 -16.05 -1.15 5.71
CA GLN A 145 -14.87 -1.47 6.54
C GLN A 145 -15.27 -1.78 7.98
N ARG A 146 -16.15 -0.97 8.58
CA ARG A 146 -16.67 -1.23 9.92
C ARG A 146 -17.36 -2.59 10.00
N ASP A 147 -18.25 -2.89 9.04
CA ASP A 147 -19.04 -4.12 9.06
C ASP A 147 -18.18 -5.35 8.77
N PHE A 148 -17.15 -5.22 7.94
CA PHE A 148 -16.15 -6.26 7.68
C PHE A 148 -15.27 -6.51 8.92
N LEU A 149 -14.71 -5.47 9.52
CA LEU A 149 -13.81 -5.56 10.66
C LEU A 149 -14.51 -6.02 11.95
N ALA A 150 -15.84 -5.87 12.05
CA ALA A 150 -16.63 -6.41 13.16
C ALA A 150 -16.78 -7.94 13.13
N ARG A 151 -16.44 -8.59 12.00
CA ARG A 151 -16.52 -10.06 11.88
C ARG A 151 -15.34 -10.75 12.56
N PRO A 152 -15.50 -12.00 13.02
CA PRO A 152 -14.39 -12.81 13.50
C PRO A 152 -13.26 -12.92 12.49
N LEU A 153 -12.01 -12.94 12.96
CA LEU A 153 -10.82 -12.98 12.10
C LEU A 153 -10.83 -14.17 11.11
N ALA A 154 -11.33 -15.34 11.56
CA ALA A 154 -11.46 -16.51 10.70
C ALA A 154 -12.42 -16.28 9.52
N GLU A 155 -13.56 -15.62 9.78
CA GLU A 155 -14.53 -15.30 8.73
C GLU A 155 -13.95 -14.29 7.74
N ARG A 156 -13.22 -13.28 8.22
CA ARG A 156 -12.54 -12.31 7.35
C ARG A 156 -11.50 -12.96 6.44
N ARG A 157 -10.76 -13.95 6.95
CA ARG A 157 -9.81 -14.75 6.15
C ARG A 157 -10.51 -15.51 5.02
N GLU A 158 -11.64 -16.14 5.31
CA GLU A 158 -12.42 -16.84 4.31
C GLU A 158 -12.95 -15.91 3.22
N ILE A 159 -13.52 -14.77 3.61
CA ILE A 159 -14.01 -13.76 2.67
C ILE A 159 -12.87 -13.23 1.79
N ALA A 160 -11.73 -12.88 2.38
CA ALA A 160 -10.56 -12.38 1.66
C ALA A 160 -10.01 -13.41 0.66
N ARG A 161 -9.97 -14.70 1.06
CA ARG A 161 -9.59 -15.80 0.17
C ARG A 161 -10.53 -15.91 -1.02
N GLY A 162 -11.84 -15.89 -0.81
CA GLY A 162 -12.83 -15.92 -1.89
C GLY A 162 -12.71 -14.74 -2.86
N MET A 163 -12.46 -13.53 -2.35
CA MET A 163 -12.22 -12.35 -3.18
C MET A 163 -10.96 -12.50 -4.03
N ARG A 164 -9.89 -13.06 -3.46
CA ARG A 164 -8.64 -13.33 -4.19
C ARG A 164 -8.84 -14.35 -5.30
N GLU A 165 -9.46 -15.48 -5.01
CA GLU A 165 -9.75 -16.52 -5.99
C GLU A 165 -10.56 -15.98 -7.17
N HIS A 166 -11.57 -15.17 -6.89
CA HIS A 166 -12.36 -14.51 -7.93
C HIS A 166 -11.51 -13.55 -8.81
N SER A 167 -10.64 -12.76 -8.18
CA SER A 167 -9.73 -11.87 -8.89
C SER A 167 -8.74 -12.63 -9.80
N GLU A 168 -8.16 -13.71 -9.30
CA GLU A 168 -7.24 -14.57 -10.08
C GLU A 168 -7.94 -15.25 -11.25
N GLN A 169 -9.14 -15.78 -11.04
CA GLN A 169 -9.96 -16.37 -12.12
C GLN A 169 -10.29 -15.35 -13.21
N ARG A 170 -10.51 -14.08 -12.84
CA ARG A 170 -10.75 -13.00 -13.80
C ARG A 170 -9.51 -12.73 -14.63
N LYS A 171 -8.33 -12.61 -14.01
CA LYS A 171 -7.05 -12.40 -14.67
C LYS A 171 -6.72 -13.53 -15.66
N THR A 172 -6.96 -14.78 -15.28
CA THR A 172 -6.68 -15.94 -16.15
C THR A 172 -7.61 -16.05 -17.36
N ARG A 173 -8.80 -15.43 -17.31
CA ARG A 173 -9.77 -15.42 -18.41
C ARG A 173 -9.56 -14.28 -19.39
N GLN A 174 -8.84 -13.23 -19.02
CA GLN A 174 -8.56 -12.08 -19.87
C GLN A 174 -7.16 -12.21 -20.49
N PRO A 175 -7.03 -12.04 -21.84
CA PRO A 175 -5.72 -11.89 -22.46
C PRO A 175 -4.94 -10.74 -21.80
N VAL A 176 -3.63 -10.87 -21.67
CA VAL A 176 -2.76 -9.83 -21.08
C VAL A 176 -2.90 -8.49 -21.83
N ALA A 177 -3.18 -8.55 -23.14
CA ALA A 177 -3.41 -7.36 -23.97
C ALA A 177 -4.68 -6.56 -23.58
N ASP A 178 -5.63 -7.21 -22.88
CA ASP A 178 -6.88 -6.59 -22.44
C ASP A 178 -6.80 -6.13 -20.95
N TRP A 179 -5.63 -6.22 -20.34
CA TRP A 179 -5.44 -5.72 -18.98
C TRP A 179 -5.48 -4.19 -19.02
N ILE A 180 -6.35 -3.66 -18.19
CA ILE A 180 -6.55 -2.22 -18.08
C ILE A 180 -5.41 -1.63 -17.25
N ASP A 181 -4.68 -0.71 -17.87
CA ASP A 181 -3.63 0.07 -17.24
C ASP A 181 -4.19 1.40 -16.70
N ILE A 182 -3.34 2.16 -16.03
CA ILE A 182 -3.71 3.51 -15.56
C ILE A 182 -4.05 4.40 -16.75
N ASP A 183 -5.09 5.23 -16.60
CA ASP A 183 -5.39 6.28 -17.57
C ASP A 183 -4.32 7.37 -17.52
N LYS A 184 -3.42 7.36 -18.49
CA LYS A 184 -2.28 8.29 -18.55
C LYS A 184 -2.71 9.74 -18.61
N ALA A 185 -3.82 10.05 -19.28
CA ALA A 185 -4.32 11.41 -19.38
C ALA A 185 -4.83 11.89 -17.99
N THR A 186 -5.44 11.01 -17.21
CA THR A 186 -5.86 11.33 -15.84
C THR A 186 -4.65 11.48 -14.91
N ALA A 187 -3.64 10.63 -15.04
CA ALA A 187 -2.40 10.78 -14.27
C ALA A 187 -1.73 12.13 -14.54
N VAL A 188 -1.63 12.54 -15.81
CA VAL A 188 -1.10 13.86 -16.20
C VAL A 188 -1.96 14.99 -15.63
N ARG A 189 -3.29 14.91 -15.75
CA ARG A 189 -4.21 15.92 -15.18
C ARG A 189 -4.06 16.02 -13.66
N MET A 190 -3.90 14.92 -12.97
CA MET A 190 -3.68 14.89 -11.52
C MET A 190 -2.35 15.59 -11.17
N TYR A 191 -1.29 15.28 -11.88
CA TYR A 191 0.01 15.95 -11.72
C TYR A 191 -0.10 17.45 -12.00
N ASP A 192 -0.71 17.86 -13.12
CA ASP A 192 -0.89 19.26 -13.50
C ASP A 192 -1.76 20.04 -12.49
N LYS A 193 -2.80 19.41 -11.93
CA LYS A 193 -3.63 20.01 -10.89
C LYS A 193 -2.82 20.27 -9.64
N VAL A 194 -2.03 19.32 -9.22
CA VAL A 194 -1.16 19.45 -8.05
C VAL A 194 -0.10 20.52 -8.31
N ARG A 195 0.55 20.50 -9.47
CA ARG A 195 1.56 21.48 -9.86
C ARG A 195 1.04 22.91 -9.82
N ARG A 196 -0.17 23.18 -10.33
CA ARG A 196 -0.77 24.54 -10.33
C ARG A 196 -1.10 25.08 -8.93
N LEU A 197 -1.13 24.23 -7.91
CA LEU A 197 -1.28 24.69 -6.52
C LEU A 197 0.05 25.18 -5.93
N TRP A 198 1.15 25.06 -6.68
CA TRP A 198 2.49 25.43 -6.24
C TRP A 198 3.03 26.71 -6.90
N ASP A 199 2.43 27.13 -8.02
CA ASP A 199 2.70 28.39 -8.70
C ASP A 199 1.84 29.53 -8.13
#